data_6ccb1e61725e9690eaaf16e6373b20a4
#
_entry.id   6ccb1e61725e9690eaaf16e6373b20a4
#
_cell.length_a   1.000
_cell.length_b   1.000
_cell.length_c   1.000
_cell.angle_alpha   90.00
_cell.angle_beta   90.00
_cell.angle_gamma   90.00
#
_symmetry.space_group_name_H-M   'P 1'
#
loop_
_entity.id
_entity.type
_entity.pdbx_description
1 polymer ?
#
loop_
_entity_poly.entity_id
_entity_poly.type
_entity_poly.pdbx_seq_one_letter_code
_entity_poly.pdbx_strand_id
1 'polypeptide(L)'
;MKVLSSVGTLDWMHETNGILRPRDRVRLIAQGLLFLLHTVSAEVRHALGLSSVRLARFALSSLPVPDSAASREAERLCAQVPPIVNHSYRSYAWAAILAARDDVRYDAEVLYVASLLHDIAFAEPIEG
;
A
#
# COMPACT_ATOMS: atom_id res chain seq x y z
N MET A 1 28.12 -11.59 -9.55
CA MET A 1 27.61 -10.96 -8.31
C MET A 1 26.08 -11.12 -8.32
N LYS A 2 25.53 -12.07 -7.53
CA LYS A 2 24.08 -12.28 -7.46
C LYS A 2 23.45 -11.03 -6.85
N VAL A 3 22.65 -10.32 -7.61
CA VAL A 3 21.83 -9.24 -7.06
C VAL A 3 20.92 -9.87 -6.03
N LEU A 4 21.11 -9.53 -4.76
CA LEU A 4 20.26 -10.04 -3.68
C LEU A 4 18.84 -9.51 -3.91
N SER A 5 17.90 -10.42 -4.13
CA SER A 5 16.49 -10.09 -4.28
C SER A 5 16.00 -9.31 -3.05
N SER A 6 15.29 -8.24 -3.29
CA SER A 6 14.73 -7.41 -2.23
C SER A 6 13.63 -8.18 -1.49
N VAL A 7 13.54 -8.06 -0.16
CA VAL A 7 12.46 -8.65 0.63
C VAL A 7 11.10 -8.19 0.06
N GLY A 8 10.18 -9.13 -0.13
CA GLY A 8 8.85 -8.87 -0.68
C GLY A 8 8.75 -8.97 -2.21
N THR A 9 9.86 -9.25 -2.92
CA THR A 9 9.80 -9.57 -4.36
C THR A 9 9.49 -11.05 -4.59
N LEU A 10 8.96 -11.38 -5.77
CA LEU A 10 8.70 -12.78 -6.16
C LEU A 10 9.97 -13.64 -6.10
N ASP A 11 11.10 -13.11 -6.57
CA ASP A 11 12.38 -13.82 -6.52
C ASP A 11 12.81 -14.12 -5.08
N TRP A 12 12.65 -13.16 -4.16
CA TRP A 12 12.92 -13.38 -2.75
C TRP A 12 11.98 -14.45 -2.16
N MET A 13 10.71 -14.43 -2.53
CA MET A 13 9.72 -15.40 -2.05
C MET A 13 10.06 -16.81 -2.55
N HIS A 14 10.46 -16.96 -3.82
CA HIS A 14 10.90 -18.25 -4.37
C HIS A 14 12.20 -18.75 -3.72
N GLU A 15 13.15 -17.87 -3.41
CA GLU A 15 14.42 -18.23 -2.78
C GLU A 15 14.31 -18.61 -1.30
N THR A 16 13.32 -18.06 -0.59
CA THR A 16 13.23 -18.17 0.88
C THR A 16 11.96 -18.85 1.38
N ASN A 17 11.03 -19.22 0.48
CA ASN A 17 9.68 -19.67 0.82
C ASN A 17 8.95 -18.69 1.78
N GLY A 18 9.22 -17.38 1.65
CA GLY A 18 8.65 -16.35 2.51
C GLY A 18 9.28 -16.26 3.91
N ILE A 19 10.32 -17.04 4.21
CA ILE A 19 10.95 -17.04 5.53
C ILE A 19 12.00 -15.93 5.61
N LEU A 20 11.83 -15.01 6.57
CA LEU A 20 12.77 -13.94 6.84
C LEU A 20 14.05 -14.48 7.48
N ARG A 21 15.18 -14.33 6.80
CA ARG A 21 16.51 -14.62 7.34
C ARG A 21 16.94 -13.52 8.32
N PRO A 22 17.87 -13.78 9.26
CA PRO A 22 18.33 -12.74 10.20
C PRO A 22 18.79 -11.44 9.54
N ARG A 23 19.51 -11.54 8.42
CA ARG A 23 19.94 -10.38 7.62
C ARG A 23 18.79 -9.57 7.02
N ASP A 24 17.71 -10.26 6.62
CA ASP A 24 16.52 -9.62 6.08
C ASP A 24 15.79 -8.82 7.17
N ARG A 25 15.74 -9.37 8.39
CA ARG A 25 15.19 -8.68 9.57
C ARG A 25 15.98 -7.42 9.90
N VAL A 26 17.32 -7.52 9.95
CA VAL A 26 18.19 -6.34 10.19
C VAL A 26 17.97 -5.27 9.12
N ARG A 27 17.88 -5.66 7.85
CA ARG A 27 17.62 -4.73 6.74
C ARG A 27 16.25 -4.06 6.87
N LEU A 28 15.20 -4.82 7.20
CA LEU A 28 13.85 -4.27 7.40
C LEU A 28 13.82 -3.30 8.58
N ILE A 29 14.49 -3.63 9.71
CA ILE A 29 14.60 -2.73 10.86
C ILE A 29 15.32 -1.44 10.45
N ALA A 30 16.43 -1.54 9.74
CA ALA A 30 17.17 -0.37 9.28
C ALA A 30 16.33 0.51 8.34
N GLN A 31 15.59 -0.12 7.40
CA GLN A 31 14.68 0.60 6.51
C GLN A 31 13.53 1.25 7.28
N GLY A 32 12.96 0.57 8.27
CA GLY A 32 11.92 1.12 9.15
C GLY A 32 12.41 2.32 9.96
N LEU A 33 13.64 2.25 10.50
CA LEU A 33 14.25 3.39 11.21
C LEU A 33 14.50 4.58 10.28
N LEU A 34 15.01 4.34 9.06
CA LEU A 34 15.19 5.40 8.07
C LEU A 34 13.84 6.03 7.67
N PHE A 35 12.81 5.22 7.49
CA PHE A 35 11.46 5.71 7.21
C PHE A 35 10.94 6.56 8.36
N LEU A 36 11.09 6.11 9.61
CA LEU A 36 10.69 6.86 10.80
C LEU A 36 11.41 8.21 10.90
N LEU A 37 12.72 8.23 10.69
CA LEU A 37 13.52 9.46 10.69
C LEU A 37 13.04 10.43 9.59
N HIS A 38 12.75 9.91 8.41
CA HIS A 38 12.22 10.71 7.29
C HIS A 38 10.83 11.29 7.65
N THR A 39 9.95 10.49 8.23
CA THR A 39 8.61 10.93 8.64
C THR A 39 8.68 12.01 9.71
N VAL A 40 9.47 11.79 10.77
CA VAL A 40 9.67 12.79 11.83
C VAL A 40 10.26 14.08 11.27
N SER A 41 11.26 14.00 10.38
CA SER A 41 11.84 15.18 9.75
C SER A 41 10.82 15.95 8.87
N ALA A 42 9.93 15.23 8.18
CA ALA A 42 8.85 15.82 7.39
C ALA A 42 7.83 16.54 8.27
N GLU A 43 7.43 15.93 9.39
CA GLU A 43 6.52 16.57 10.36
C GLU A 43 7.12 17.81 10.99
N VAL A 44 8.40 17.76 11.40
CA VAL A 44 9.11 18.95 11.94
C VAL A 44 9.17 20.07 10.90
N ARG A 45 9.51 19.75 9.64
CA ARG A 45 9.51 20.75 8.56
C ARG A 45 8.12 21.34 8.32
N HIS A 46 7.07 20.52 8.41
CA HIS A 46 5.70 20.98 8.29
C HIS A 46 5.31 21.92 9.45
N ALA A 47 5.61 21.51 10.69
CA ALA A 47 5.36 22.32 11.89
C ALA A 47 6.10 23.67 11.86
N LEU A 48 7.29 23.73 11.26
CA LEU A 48 8.07 24.95 11.07
C LEU A 48 7.65 25.79 9.86
N GLY A 49 6.59 25.38 9.13
CA GLY A 49 6.13 26.06 7.91
C GLY A 49 7.10 25.99 6.72
N LEU A 50 8.09 25.08 6.78
CA LEU A 50 9.12 24.92 5.74
C LEU A 50 8.68 23.99 4.61
N SER A 51 7.53 23.34 4.73
CA SER A 51 6.99 22.46 3.71
C SER A 51 5.95 23.19 2.87
N SER A 52 6.27 23.47 1.61
CA SER A 52 5.27 23.85 0.61
C SER A 52 4.54 22.57 0.15
N VAL A 53 3.50 22.18 0.89
CA VAL A 53 2.59 21.13 0.39
C VAL A 53 1.80 21.75 -0.75
N ARG A 54 2.17 21.47 -1.99
CA ARG A 54 1.26 21.67 -3.12
C ARG A 54 0.12 20.66 -2.92
N LEU A 55 -0.94 21.10 -2.26
CA LEU A 55 -2.21 20.39 -2.29
C LEU A 55 -2.68 20.44 -3.75
N ALA A 56 -2.38 19.39 -4.52
CA ALA A 56 -3.07 19.17 -5.76
C ALA A 56 -4.57 19.10 -5.39
N ARG A 57 -5.38 19.96 -6.03
CA ARG A 57 -6.84 19.89 -5.87
C ARG A 57 -7.32 18.63 -6.57
N PHE A 58 -7.27 17.53 -5.85
CA PHE A 58 -7.79 16.26 -6.34
C PHE A 58 -9.26 16.17 -5.96
N ALA A 59 -10.13 16.10 -6.96
CA ALA A 59 -11.53 15.87 -6.72
C ALA A 59 -11.74 14.37 -6.47
N LEU A 60 -12.16 14.00 -5.26
CA LEU A 60 -12.48 12.60 -4.94
C LEU A 60 -13.53 11.99 -5.89
N SER A 61 -14.40 12.84 -6.45
CA SER A 61 -15.38 12.43 -7.47
C SER A 61 -14.77 12.01 -8.81
N SER A 62 -13.49 12.31 -9.03
CA SER A 62 -12.76 11.91 -10.25
C SER A 62 -11.94 10.63 -10.07
N LEU A 63 -12.04 9.96 -8.90
CA LEU A 63 -11.41 8.67 -8.70
C LEU A 63 -11.99 7.64 -9.67
N PRO A 64 -11.17 7.00 -10.52
CA PRO A 64 -11.66 5.94 -11.39
C PRO A 64 -12.01 4.72 -10.53
N VAL A 65 -13.27 4.33 -10.50
CA VAL A 65 -13.71 3.07 -9.89
C VAL A 65 -13.88 2.06 -11.02
N PRO A 66 -13.02 1.05 -11.14
CA PRO A 66 -13.11 0.05 -12.19
C PRO A 66 -14.37 -0.79 -12.04
N ASP A 67 -15.07 -1.06 -13.16
CA ASP A 67 -16.22 -1.94 -13.22
C ASP A 67 -15.89 -3.18 -14.07
N SER A 68 -15.02 -4.02 -13.55
CA SER A 68 -14.61 -5.29 -14.17
C SER A 68 -15.10 -6.48 -13.34
N ALA A 69 -14.95 -7.69 -13.89
CA ALA A 69 -15.24 -8.91 -13.14
C ALA A 69 -14.30 -9.04 -11.93
N ALA A 70 -13.03 -8.66 -12.07
CA ALA A 70 -12.04 -8.72 -10.98
C ALA A 70 -12.35 -7.71 -9.88
N SER A 71 -12.72 -6.47 -10.21
CA SER A 71 -13.06 -5.46 -9.23
C SER A 71 -14.32 -5.82 -8.43
N ARG A 72 -15.36 -6.32 -9.11
CA ARG A 72 -16.58 -6.80 -8.44
C ARG A 72 -16.35 -7.99 -7.52
N GLU A 73 -15.47 -8.91 -7.93
CA GLU A 73 -15.10 -10.06 -7.07
C GLU A 73 -14.28 -9.61 -5.86
N ALA A 74 -13.35 -8.66 -6.04
CA ALA A 74 -12.58 -8.09 -4.94
C ALA A 74 -13.51 -7.37 -3.92
N GLU A 75 -14.51 -6.62 -4.41
CA GLU A 75 -15.53 -5.99 -3.55
C GLU A 75 -16.33 -7.04 -2.77
N ARG A 76 -16.76 -8.10 -3.45
CA ARG A 76 -17.53 -9.19 -2.83
C ARG A 76 -16.72 -9.87 -1.72
N LEU A 77 -15.43 -10.13 -1.94
CA LEU A 77 -14.53 -10.73 -0.96
C LEU A 77 -14.27 -9.76 0.20
N CYS A 78 -13.96 -8.50 -0.09
CA CYS A 78 -13.72 -7.48 0.92
C CYS A 78 -14.95 -7.28 1.82
N ALA A 79 -16.16 -7.30 1.26
CA ALA A 79 -17.41 -7.14 1.99
C ALA A 79 -17.68 -8.26 3.01
N GLN A 80 -17.04 -9.43 2.88
CA GLN A 80 -17.12 -10.51 3.86
C GLN A 80 -16.38 -10.19 5.16
N VAL A 81 -15.57 -9.14 5.17
CA VAL A 81 -14.76 -8.71 6.31
C VAL A 81 -15.08 -7.25 6.66
N PRO A 82 -16.24 -6.97 7.26
CA PRO A 82 -16.72 -5.62 7.51
C PRO A 82 -15.71 -4.67 8.16
N PRO A 83 -14.85 -5.09 9.12
CA PRO A 83 -13.89 -4.20 9.76
C PRO A 83 -12.88 -3.55 8.80
N ILE A 84 -12.51 -4.25 7.70
CA ILE A 84 -11.50 -3.74 6.78
C ILE A 84 -12.07 -2.96 5.60
N VAL A 85 -13.37 -3.04 5.31
CA VAL A 85 -14.00 -2.43 4.13
C VAL A 85 -13.65 -0.95 4.00
N ASN A 86 -13.91 -0.17 5.04
CA ASN A 86 -13.63 1.26 5.03
C ASN A 86 -12.14 1.59 4.95
N HIS A 87 -11.28 0.73 5.54
CA HIS A 87 -9.84 0.86 5.44
C HIS A 87 -9.38 0.65 4.00
N SER A 88 -9.83 -0.40 3.36
CA SER A 88 -9.48 -0.77 1.99
C SER A 88 -9.86 0.30 0.96
N TYR A 89 -11.07 0.84 1.03
CA TYR A 89 -11.49 1.94 0.16
C TYR A 89 -10.67 3.22 0.40
N ARG A 90 -10.36 3.55 1.66
CA ARG A 90 -9.47 4.69 1.96
C ARG A 90 -8.06 4.48 1.45
N SER A 91 -7.53 3.26 1.55
CA SER A 91 -6.20 2.90 1.03
C SER A 91 -6.13 3.14 -0.48
N TYR A 92 -7.15 2.71 -1.23
CA TYR A 92 -7.25 3.01 -2.65
C TYR A 92 -7.28 4.52 -2.93
N ALA A 93 -8.15 5.26 -2.24
CA ALA A 93 -8.29 6.70 -2.44
C ALA A 93 -6.96 7.43 -2.15
N TRP A 94 -6.29 7.10 -1.05
CA TRP A 94 -4.99 7.67 -0.71
C TRP A 94 -3.91 7.33 -1.73
N ALA A 95 -3.82 6.08 -2.18
CA ALA A 95 -2.85 5.68 -3.18
C ALA A 95 -3.05 6.43 -4.50
N ALA A 96 -4.28 6.59 -4.96
CA ALA A 96 -4.61 7.34 -6.17
C ALA A 96 -4.28 8.85 -6.04
N ILE A 97 -4.57 9.46 -4.88
CA ILE A 97 -4.21 10.86 -4.60
C ILE A 97 -2.69 11.05 -4.60
N LEU A 98 -1.95 10.14 -3.97
CA LEU A 98 -0.49 10.19 -3.92
C LEU A 98 0.11 10.00 -5.32
N ALA A 99 -0.42 9.07 -6.11
CA ALA A 99 -0.01 8.87 -7.49
C ALA A 99 -0.23 10.13 -8.34
N ALA A 100 -1.38 10.78 -8.20
CA ALA A 100 -1.67 12.03 -8.90
C ALA A 100 -0.76 13.19 -8.44
N ARG A 101 -0.43 13.25 -7.15
CA ARG A 101 0.52 14.25 -6.61
C ARG A 101 1.91 14.09 -7.19
N ASP A 102 2.37 12.85 -7.32
CA ASP A 102 3.74 12.52 -7.69
C ASP A 102 3.88 12.20 -9.19
N ASP A 103 2.82 12.43 -9.98
CA ASP A 103 2.73 12.15 -11.42
C ASP A 103 3.08 10.68 -11.77
N VAL A 104 2.67 9.76 -10.91
CA VAL A 104 2.89 8.31 -11.10
C VAL A 104 1.73 7.72 -11.89
N ARG A 105 2.06 7.05 -12.99
CA ARG A 105 1.08 6.27 -13.76
C ARG A 105 0.87 4.91 -13.10
N TYR A 106 -0.35 4.50 -12.97
CA TYR A 106 -0.74 3.21 -12.42
C TYR A 106 -1.91 2.61 -13.18
N ASP A 107 -2.05 1.30 -13.11
CA ASP A 107 -3.25 0.61 -13.55
C ASP A 107 -4.32 0.74 -12.45
N ALA A 108 -5.42 1.39 -12.78
CA ALA A 108 -6.48 1.68 -11.82
C ALA A 108 -7.16 0.41 -11.30
N GLU A 109 -7.31 -0.63 -12.16
CA GLU A 109 -7.91 -1.89 -11.75
C GLU A 109 -6.99 -2.66 -10.81
N VAL A 110 -5.71 -2.77 -11.15
CA VAL A 110 -4.71 -3.43 -10.30
C VAL A 110 -4.62 -2.74 -8.93
N LEU A 111 -4.54 -1.40 -8.91
CA LEU A 111 -4.47 -0.65 -7.66
C LEU A 111 -5.73 -0.85 -6.82
N TYR A 112 -6.91 -0.83 -7.45
CA TYR A 112 -8.20 -1.02 -6.78
C TYR A 112 -8.30 -2.40 -6.15
N VAL A 113 -8.09 -3.46 -6.95
CA VAL A 113 -8.14 -4.85 -6.48
C VAL A 113 -7.11 -5.11 -5.38
N ALA A 114 -5.88 -4.65 -5.57
CA ALA A 114 -4.83 -4.79 -4.56
C ALA A 114 -5.20 -4.09 -3.25
N SER A 115 -5.78 -2.87 -3.32
CA SER A 115 -6.20 -2.13 -2.13
C SER A 115 -7.37 -2.79 -1.40
N LEU A 116 -8.28 -3.47 -2.11
CA LEU A 116 -9.39 -4.17 -1.48
C LEU A 116 -8.97 -5.48 -0.81
N LEU A 117 -7.93 -6.14 -1.33
CA LEU A 117 -7.55 -7.47 -0.89
C LEU A 117 -6.30 -7.51 0.03
N HIS A 118 -5.56 -6.40 0.19
CA HIS A 118 -4.25 -6.41 0.87
C HIS A 118 -4.32 -6.90 2.32
N ASP A 119 -5.40 -6.62 3.03
CA ASP A 119 -5.59 -6.97 4.44
C ASP A 119 -6.57 -8.13 4.65
N ILE A 120 -7.08 -8.76 3.59
CA ILE A 120 -8.08 -9.82 3.71
C ILE A 120 -7.59 -11.03 4.49
N ALA A 121 -6.28 -11.27 4.49
CA ALA A 121 -5.64 -12.36 5.22
C ALA A 121 -5.58 -12.12 6.75
N PHE A 122 -5.82 -10.88 7.21
CA PHE A 122 -5.94 -10.56 8.64
C PHE A 122 -7.36 -10.78 9.18
N ALA A 123 -8.32 -11.07 8.29
CA ALA A 123 -9.62 -11.55 8.72
C ALA A 123 -9.45 -12.91 9.40
N GLU A 124 -10.08 -13.07 10.56
CA GLU A 124 -10.18 -14.41 11.17
C GLU A 124 -10.77 -15.39 10.13
N PRO A 125 -10.29 -16.64 10.10
CA PRO A 125 -10.87 -17.64 9.21
C PRO A 125 -12.38 -17.64 9.43
N ILE A 126 -13.15 -17.45 8.37
CA ILE A 126 -14.60 -17.67 8.41
C ILE A 126 -14.72 -19.17 8.67
N GLU A 127 -15.01 -19.53 9.93
CA GLU A 127 -15.32 -20.91 10.27
C GLU A 127 -16.54 -21.30 9.44
N GLY A 128 -16.27 -22.14 8.42
CA GLY A 128 -17.30 -22.75 7.57
C GLY A 128 -17.84 -24.02 8.20
#